data_157ec724f0fe040ece0463f4744b656e
#
_entry.id   157ec724f0fe040ece0463f4744b656e
#
_cell.length_a   1.000
_cell.length_b   1.000
_cell.length_c   1.000
_cell.angle_alpha   90.00
_cell.angle_beta   90.00
_cell.angle_gamma   90.00
#
_symmetry.space_group_name_H-M   'P 1'
#
loop_
_entity.id
_entity.type
_entity.pdbx_description
1 polymer ?
#
loop_
_entity_poly.entity_id
_entity_poly.type
_entity_poly.pdbx_seq_one_letter_code
_entity_poly.pdbx_strand_id
1 'polypeptide(L)'
;EEIFNMVTHIVGGAMGIDALVLCIIFCHDGYGLFSGIVYGISMILLYTMSAIYHGLSPKLKAKKVFQIMDHCSIFVLIAGTYTPVLLCSIREVDAKWAWILFAVIWIMTVIGITLNAIDIKKYQTFSMICYLVMGWCIIFKINLLPQAVGMNGIWLLVSGGLAYTIGVIFYVLQNKIKYMHSIWHLWILVGSILHFL
;
A
#
# COMPACT_ATOMS: atom_id res chain seq x y z
N GLU A 1 9.33 7.22 19.93
CA GLU A 1 9.23 6.72 18.56
C GLU A 1 7.94 5.91 18.36
N GLU A 2 7.69 4.85 19.14
CA GLU A 2 6.49 4.00 19.04
C GLU A 2 5.16 4.79 19.12
N ILE A 3 5.05 5.75 20.04
CA ILE A 3 3.84 6.60 20.18
C ILE A 3 3.64 7.46 18.93
N PHE A 4 4.71 8.03 18.38
CA PHE A 4 4.62 8.83 17.16
C PHE A 4 4.16 7.97 15.98
N ASN A 5 4.75 6.77 15.82
CA ASN A 5 4.37 5.82 14.77
C ASN A 5 2.90 5.40 14.89
N MET A 6 2.44 5.11 16.11
CA MET A 6 1.04 4.81 16.39
C MET A 6 0.11 5.97 15.98
N VAL A 7 0.43 7.20 16.42
CA VAL A 7 -0.44 8.37 16.16
C VAL A 7 -0.51 8.69 14.67
N THR A 8 0.62 8.69 13.96
CA THR A 8 0.63 8.94 12.50
C THR A 8 -0.21 7.92 11.75
N HIS A 9 -0.18 6.65 12.17
CA HIS A 9 -0.98 5.62 11.53
C HIS A 9 -2.45 5.60 11.99
N ILE A 10 -2.80 6.12 13.16
CA ILE A 10 -4.21 6.42 13.50
C ILE A 10 -4.77 7.47 12.53
N VAL A 11 -4.02 8.53 12.24
CA VAL A 11 -4.41 9.53 11.24
C VAL A 11 -4.57 8.89 9.86
N GLY A 12 -3.62 8.02 9.45
CA GLY A 12 -3.73 7.26 8.21
C GLY A 12 -4.97 6.36 8.15
N GLY A 13 -5.35 5.75 9.27
CA GLY A 13 -6.59 4.96 9.38
C GLY A 13 -7.85 5.79 9.18
N ALA A 14 -7.90 6.99 9.77
CA ALA A 14 -9.00 7.95 9.53
C ALA A 14 -9.09 8.34 8.05
N MET A 15 -7.95 8.65 7.42
CA MET A 15 -7.90 8.92 5.97
C MET A 15 -8.37 7.72 5.15
N GLY A 16 -8.09 6.49 5.58
CA GLY A 16 -8.60 5.28 4.92
C GLY A 16 -10.13 5.16 4.99
N ILE A 17 -10.74 5.60 6.09
CA ILE A 17 -12.20 5.67 6.21
C ILE A 17 -12.75 6.74 5.27
N ASP A 18 -12.15 7.92 5.23
CA ASP A 18 -12.56 9.00 4.31
C ASP A 18 -12.45 8.53 2.85
N ALA A 19 -11.33 7.88 2.49
CA ALA A 19 -11.12 7.32 1.16
C ALA A 19 -12.20 6.29 0.81
N LEU A 20 -12.51 5.36 1.72
CA LEU A 20 -13.57 4.36 1.51
C LEU A 20 -14.92 5.03 1.24
N VAL A 21 -15.31 5.98 2.09
CA VAL A 21 -16.59 6.69 1.98
C VAL A 21 -16.67 7.48 0.68
N LEU A 22 -15.64 8.24 0.34
CA LEU A 22 -15.61 9.04 -0.90
C LEU A 22 -15.63 8.15 -2.14
N CYS A 23 -14.83 7.07 -2.18
CA CYS A 23 -14.86 6.13 -3.28
C CYS A 23 -16.25 5.49 -3.48
N ILE A 24 -16.98 5.16 -2.40
CA ILE A 24 -18.34 4.61 -2.49
C ILE A 24 -19.33 5.67 -3.00
N ILE A 25 -19.24 6.91 -2.50
CA ILE A 25 -20.17 7.99 -2.89
C ILE A 25 -19.97 8.36 -4.38
N PHE A 26 -18.73 8.41 -4.85
CA PHE A 26 -18.40 8.85 -6.20
C PHE A 26 -18.19 7.71 -7.21
N CYS A 27 -18.46 6.46 -6.84
CA CYS A 27 -18.42 5.36 -7.80
C CYS A 27 -19.58 5.49 -8.82
N HIS A 28 -19.28 5.16 -10.07
CA HIS A 28 -20.26 5.26 -11.16
C HIS A 28 -20.76 3.90 -11.64
N ASP A 29 -20.03 2.82 -11.31
CA ASP A 29 -20.34 1.45 -11.75
C ASP A 29 -19.89 0.40 -10.72
N GLY A 30 -20.13 -0.88 -11.03
CA GLY A 30 -19.73 -1.99 -10.16
C GLY A 30 -18.22 -2.15 -10.02
N TYR A 31 -17.42 -1.78 -11.03
CA TYR A 31 -15.96 -1.81 -10.95
C TYR A 31 -15.45 -0.70 -10.03
N GLY A 32 -16.03 0.50 -10.13
CA GLY A 32 -15.74 1.61 -9.23
C GLY A 32 -16.07 1.28 -7.78
N LEU A 33 -17.25 0.71 -7.53
CA LEU A 33 -17.67 0.29 -6.20
C LEU A 33 -16.72 -0.78 -5.61
N PHE A 34 -16.44 -1.84 -6.37
CA PHE A 34 -15.54 -2.90 -5.93
C PHE A 34 -14.15 -2.35 -5.63
N SER A 35 -13.60 -1.57 -6.57
CA SER A 35 -12.26 -1.01 -6.45
C SER A 35 -12.14 -0.05 -5.25
N GLY A 36 -13.14 0.79 -5.05
CA GLY A 36 -13.18 1.73 -3.93
C GLY A 36 -13.24 1.02 -2.58
N ILE A 37 -14.06 -0.05 -2.47
CA ILE A 37 -14.13 -0.88 -1.26
C ILE A 37 -12.78 -1.57 -1.00
N VAL A 38 -12.17 -2.19 -2.00
CA VAL A 38 -10.89 -2.88 -1.87
C VAL A 38 -9.78 -1.91 -1.45
N TYR A 39 -9.71 -0.74 -2.10
CA TYR A 39 -8.70 0.28 -1.77
C TYR A 39 -8.90 0.84 -0.36
N GLY A 40 -10.10 1.31 -0.02
CA GLY A 40 -10.37 1.89 1.29
C GLY A 40 -10.16 0.90 2.44
N ILE A 41 -10.62 -0.35 2.28
CA ILE A 41 -10.36 -1.41 3.27
C ILE A 41 -8.87 -1.70 3.40
N SER A 42 -8.11 -1.72 2.29
CA SER A 42 -6.66 -1.97 2.33
C SER A 42 -5.91 -0.88 3.10
N MET A 43 -6.31 0.39 2.95
CA MET A 43 -5.77 1.50 3.73
C MET A 43 -6.10 1.37 5.22
N ILE A 44 -7.38 1.14 5.55
CA ILE A 44 -7.82 0.95 6.94
C ILE A 44 -7.06 -0.21 7.57
N LEU A 45 -6.92 -1.32 6.87
CA LEU A 45 -6.21 -2.50 7.35
C LEU A 45 -4.75 -2.18 7.68
N LEU A 46 -4.00 -1.62 6.73
CA LEU A 46 -2.58 -1.30 6.94
C LEU A 46 -2.41 -0.38 8.15
N TYR A 47 -3.09 0.75 8.14
CA TYR A 47 -2.89 1.76 9.17
C TYR A 47 -3.37 1.31 10.55
N THR A 48 -4.45 0.52 10.62
CA THR A 48 -4.94 -0.05 11.88
C THR A 48 -3.98 -1.10 12.43
N MET A 49 -3.51 -2.04 11.60
CA MET A 49 -2.58 -3.09 12.04
C MET A 49 -1.27 -2.48 12.54
N SER A 50 -0.75 -1.49 11.83
CA SER A 50 0.45 -0.77 12.22
C SER A 50 0.27 0.05 13.49
N ALA A 51 -0.83 0.79 13.63
CA ALA A 51 -1.12 1.56 14.85
C ALA A 51 -1.22 0.64 16.08
N ILE A 52 -1.90 -0.50 15.97
CA ILE A 52 -1.98 -1.49 17.05
C ILE A 52 -0.60 -2.06 17.36
N TYR A 53 0.18 -2.47 16.34
CA TYR A 53 1.53 -2.99 16.53
C TYR A 53 2.40 -2.03 17.32
N HIS A 54 2.42 -0.74 16.95
CA HIS A 54 3.21 0.27 17.64
C HIS A 54 2.66 0.62 19.03
N GLY A 55 1.33 0.58 19.23
CA GLY A 55 0.70 0.85 20.51
C GLY A 55 0.86 -0.26 21.55
N LEU A 56 1.15 -1.50 21.12
CA LEU A 56 1.26 -2.64 22.04
C LEU A 56 2.60 -2.65 22.79
N SER A 57 2.53 -3.01 24.10
CA SER A 57 3.73 -3.23 24.91
C SER A 57 4.58 -4.39 24.36
N PRO A 58 5.92 -4.26 24.32
CA PRO A 58 6.83 -5.34 23.92
C PRO A 58 6.70 -6.64 24.72
N LYS A 59 6.12 -6.55 25.93
CA LYS A 59 5.90 -7.71 26.81
C LYS A 59 4.75 -8.62 26.35
N LEU A 60 3.86 -8.11 25.49
CA LEU A 60 2.69 -8.85 25.05
C LEU A 60 3.03 -9.76 23.85
N LYS A 61 2.61 -11.03 23.94
CA LYS A 61 2.74 -11.98 22.81
C LYS A 61 2.01 -11.49 21.55
N ALA A 62 0.90 -10.77 21.73
CA ALA A 62 0.13 -10.17 20.66
C ALA A 62 0.97 -9.23 19.77
N LYS A 63 1.98 -8.53 20.32
CA LYS A 63 2.86 -7.64 19.54
C LYS A 63 3.53 -8.36 18.36
N LYS A 64 3.92 -9.63 18.54
CA LYS A 64 4.51 -10.43 17.44
C LYS A 64 3.50 -10.75 16.35
N VAL A 65 2.26 -11.03 16.71
CA VAL A 65 1.18 -11.30 15.77
C VAL A 65 0.88 -10.03 14.96
N PHE A 66 0.71 -8.90 15.65
CA PHE A 66 0.47 -7.63 14.97
C PHE A 66 1.66 -7.14 14.14
N GLN A 67 2.90 -7.48 14.49
CA GLN A 67 4.06 -7.25 13.64
C GLN A 67 3.94 -7.97 12.29
N ILE A 68 3.50 -9.23 12.31
CA ILE A 68 3.28 -10.00 11.08
C ILE A 68 2.15 -9.38 10.26
N MET A 69 1.04 -9.02 10.92
CA MET A 69 -0.11 -8.41 10.24
C MET A 69 0.23 -7.05 9.63
N ASP A 70 1.00 -6.21 10.34
CA ASP A 70 1.52 -4.94 9.85
C ASP A 70 2.30 -5.11 8.55
N HIS A 71 3.28 -6.02 8.50
CA HIS A 71 4.06 -6.28 7.29
C HIS A 71 3.25 -6.95 6.17
N CYS A 72 2.32 -7.83 6.50
CA CYS A 72 1.43 -8.47 5.52
C CYS A 72 0.48 -7.45 4.88
N SER A 73 0.00 -6.47 5.66
CA SER A 73 -0.93 -5.45 5.18
C SER A 73 -0.32 -4.50 4.13
N ILE A 74 1.02 -4.40 4.06
CA ILE A 74 1.70 -3.64 3.00
C ILE A 74 1.41 -4.26 1.62
N PHE A 75 1.48 -5.59 1.50
CA PHE A 75 1.11 -6.27 0.26
C PHE A 75 -0.33 -5.99 -0.14
N VAL A 76 -1.24 -6.01 0.84
CA VAL A 76 -2.67 -5.73 0.62
C VAL A 76 -2.89 -4.29 0.18
N LEU A 77 -2.17 -3.32 0.78
CA LEU A 77 -2.25 -1.92 0.36
C LEU A 77 -1.76 -1.74 -1.07
N ILE A 78 -0.63 -2.34 -1.46
CA ILE A 78 -0.14 -2.25 -2.84
C ILE A 78 -1.19 -2.80 -3.81
N ALA A 79 -1.73 -4.00 -3.57
CA ALA A 79 -2.76 -4.58 -4.43
C ALA A 79 -4.05 -3.75 -4.43
N GLY A 80 -4.45 -3.22 -3.27
CA GLY A 80 -5.61 -2.33 -3.13
C GLY A 80 -5.46 -1.05 -3.93
N THR A 81 -4.28 -0.42 -3.90
CA THR A 81 -3.97 0.79 -4.67
C THR A 81 -3.98 0.53 -6.18
N TYR A 82 -3.48 -0.62 -6.63
CA TYR A 82 -3.54 -1.00 -8.04
C TYR A 82 -4.95 -1.28 -8.53
N THR A 83 -5.82 -1.78 -7.67
CA THR A 83 -7.16 -2.24 -8.07
C THR A 83 -7.98 -1.17 -8.81
N PRO A 84 -8.16 0.07 -8.31
CA PRO A 84 -8.88 1.11 -9.05
C PRO A 84 -8.17 1.53 -10.34
N VAL A 85 -6.85 1.68 -10.32
CA VAL A 85 -6.09 2.05 -11.53
C VAL A 85 -6.27 1.01 -12.63
N LEU A 86 -6.23 -0.27 -12.28
CA LEU A 86 -6.36 -1.35 -13.27
C LEU A 86 -7.79 -1.55 -13.74
N LEU A 87 -8.77 -1.57 -12.82
CA LEU A 87 -10.15 -1.93 -13.17
C LEU A 87 -11.01 -0.75 -13.64
N CYS A 88 -10.71 0.48 -13.19
CA CYS A 88 -11.49 1.66 -13.59
C CYS A 88 -10.83 2.45 -14.73
N SER A 89 -9.49 2.35 -14.90
CA SER A 89 -8.79 3.15 -15.89
C SER A 89 -8.13 2.30 -16.97
N ILE A 90 -7.18 1.41 -16.63
CA ILE A 90 -6.45 0.61 -17.64
C ILE A 90 -7.41 -0.34 -18.38
N ARG A 91 -8.41 -0.90 -17.71
CA ARG A 91 -9.38 -1.81 -18.33
C ARG A 91 -10.15 -1.16 -19.49
N GLU A 92 -10.43 0.12 -19.42
CA GLU A 92 -11.13 0.87 -20.49
C GLU A 92 -10.25 1.03 -21.74
N VAL A 93 -8.93 1.01 -21.59
CA VAL A 93 -7.97 1.15 -22.68
C VAL A 93 -7.51 -0.21 -23.21
N ASP A 94 -7.18 -1.14 -22.30
CA ASP A 94 -6.72 -2.50 -22.60
C ASP A 94 -7.13 -3.48 -21.49
N ALA A 95 -8.30 -4.06 -21.62
CA ALA A 95 -8.88 -4.98 -20.64
C ALA A 95 -7.99 -6.20 -20.40
N LYS A 96 -7.31 -6.71 -21.44
CA LYS A 96 -6.44 -7.90 -21.31
C LYS A 96 -5.29 -7.62 -20.35
N TRP A 97 -4.58 -6.51 -20.54
CA TRP A 97 -3.45 -6.16 -19.66
C TRP A 97 -3.89 -5.74 -18.28
N ALA A 98 -5.05 -5.09 -18.14
CA ALA A 98 -5.62 -4.78 -16.83
C ALA A 98 -5.81 -6.05 -15.98
N TRP A 99 -6.43 -7.09 -16.54
CA TRP A 99 -6.66 -8.35 -15.84
C TRP A 99 -5.37 -9.15 -15.60
N ILE A 100 -4.40 -9.12 -16.53
CA ILE A 100 -3.10 -9.79 -16.32
C ILE A 100 -2.37 -9.14 -15.14
N LEU A 101 -2.24 -7.80 -15.13
CA LEU A 101 -1.58 -7.09 -14.05
C LEU A 101 -2.31 -7.26 -12.72
N PHE A 102 -3.64 -7.21 -12.73
CA PHE A 102 -4.47 -7.47 -11.55
C PHE A 102 -4.17 -8.86 -10.96
N ALA A 103 -4.19 -9.90 -11.79
CA ALA A 103 -3.89 -11.27 -11.34
C ALA A 103 -2.45 -11.38 -10.80
N VAL A 104 -1.46 -10.83 -11.50
CA VAL A 104 -0.05 -10.86 -11.06
C VAL A 104 0.11 -10.19 -9.69
N ILE A 105 -0.44 -8.99 -9.51
CA ILE A 105 -0.34 -8.25 -8.24
C ILE A 105 -0.99 -9.02 -7.10
N TRP A 106 -2.21 -9.55 -7.29
CA TRP A 106 -2.90 -10.29 -6.23
C TRP A 106 -2.25 -11.65 -5.93
N ILE A 107 -1.70 -12.36 -6.93
CA ILE A 107 -0.92 -13.59 -6.71
C ILE A 107 0.35 -13.27 -5.89
N MET A 108 1.08 -12.22 -6.26
CA MET A 108 2.28 -11.81 -5.50
C MET A 108 1.92 -11.39 -4.07
N THR A 109 0.76 -10.76 -3.85
CA THR A 109 0.23 -10.45 -2.53
C THR A 109 0.02 -11.70 -1.69
N VAL A 110 -0.63 -12.73 -2.24
CA VAL A 110 -0.85 -14.00 -1.53
C VAL A 110 0.48 -14.68 -1.19
N ILE A 111 1.42 -14.73 -2.13
CA ILE A 111 2.77 -15.29 -1.90
C ILE A 111 3.49 -14.51 -0.79
N GLY A 112 3.51 -13.19 -0.87
CA GLY A 112 4.20 -12.34 0.11
C GLY A 112 3.62 -12.46 1.52
N ILE A 113 2.30 -12.47 1.65
CA ILE A 113 1.60 -12.69 2.92
C ILE A 113 1.97 -14.06 3.49
N THR A 114 1.92 -15.12 2.67
CA THR A 114 2.23 -16.49 3.10
C THR A 114 3.67 -16.58 3.63
N LEU A 115 4.63 -16.02 2.91
CA LEU A 115 6.04 -16.06 3.33
C LEU A 115 6.27 -15.26 4.63
N ASN A 116 5.69 -14.07 4.76
CA ASN A 116 5.78 -13.28 5.99
C ASN A 116 5.11 -13.98 7.19
N ALA A 117 3.99 -14.67 6.96
CA ALA A 117 3.31 -15.43 8.01
C ALA A 117 4.16 -16.64 8.50
N ILE A 118 4.96 -17.24 7.62
CA ILE A 118 5.86 -18.35 7.98
C ILE A 118 7.05 -17.84 8.80
N ASP A 119 7.79 -16.85 8.30
CA ASP A 119 8.96 -16.28 9.00
C ASP A 119 9.27 -14.88 8.48
N ILE A 120 8.78 -13.88 9.20
CA ILE A 120 8.95 -12.46 8.85
C ILE A 120 10.43 -12.04 8.80
N LYS A 121 11.27 -12.57 9.67
CA LYS A 121 12.70 -12.20 9.71
C LYS A 121 13.46 -12.77 8.50
N LYS A 122 13.19 -14.03 8.18
CA LYS A 122 13.82 -14.72 7.05
C LYS A 122 13.45 -14.06 5.72
N TYR A 123 12.20 -13.66 5.56
CA TYR A 123 11.68 -13.12 4.30
C TYR A 123 11.62 -11.59 4.23
N GLN A 124 12.12 -10.87 5.24
CA GLN A 124 12.08 -9.39 5.30
C GLN A 124 12.69 -8.73 4.05
N THR A 125 13.89 -9.13 3.64
CA THR A 125 14.55 -8.56 2.46
C THR A 125 13.81 -8.91 1.18
N PHE A 126 13.33 -10.16 1.05
CA PHE A 126 12.53 -10.58 -0.09
C PHE A 126 11.24 -9.76 -0.19
N SER A 127 10.52 -9.58 0.92
CA SER A 127 9.29 -8.79 0.96
C SER A 127 9.53 -7.34 0.54
N MET A 128 10.61 -6.73 1.00
CA MET A 128 10.97 -5.36 0.62
C MET A 128 11.24 -5.24 -0.89
N ILE A 129 11.94 -6.21 -1.49
CA ILE A 129 12.15 -6.26 -2.95
C ILE A 129 10.80 -6.41 -3.67
N CYS A 130 9.93 -7.30 -3.18
CA CYS A 130 8.59 -7.49 -3.75
C CYS A 130 7.75 -6.22 -3.68
N TYR A 131 7.78 -5.46 -2.58
CA TYR A 131 7.06 -4.18 -2.49
C TYR A 131 7.48 -3.21 -3.58
N LEU A 132 8.80 -3.07 -3.83
CA LEU A 132 9.31 -2.20 -4.89
C LEU A 132 8.94 -2.72 -6.28
N VAL A 133 9.13 -4.00 -6.55
CA VAL A 133 8.81 -4.60 -7.86
C VAL A 133 7.31 -4.49 -8.15
N MET A 134 6.46 -4.80 -7.18
CA MET A 134 5.02 -4.66 -7.32
C MET A 134 4.62 -3.18 -7.51
N GLY A 135 5.19 -2.27 -6.71
CA GLY A 135 4.88 -0.84 -6.78
C GLY A 135 5.21 -0.22 -8.15
N TRP A 136 6.25 -0.72 -8.82
CA TRP A 136 6.69 -0.20 -10.11
C TRP A 136 6.26 -1.07 -11.31
N CYS A 137 5.49 -2.14 -11.13
CA CYS A 137 5.15 -3.03 -12.25
C CYS A 137 4.31 -2.35 -13.34
N ILE A 138 3.65 -1.23 -13.07
CA ILE A 138 2.90 -0.45 -14.06
C ILE A 138 3.80 0.11 -15.19
N ILE A 139 5.12 0.23 -14.94
CA ILE A 139 6.10 0.68 -15.94
C ILE A 139 6.09 -0.22 -17.18
N PHE A 140 5.80 -1.52 -17.03
CA PHE A 140 5.70 -2.43 -18.19
C PHE A 140 4.61 -2.03 -19.18
N LYS A 141 3.66 -1.17 -18.77
CA LYS A 141 2.56 -0.65 -19.59
C LYS A 141 2.41 0.86 -19.46
N ILE A 142 3.52 1.56 -19.29
CA ILE A 142 3.55 3.01 -19.15
C ILE A 142 2.91 3.73 -20.37
N ASN A 143 2.96 3.12 -21.55
CA ASN A 143 2.35 3.63 -22.77
C ASN A 143 0.81 3.70 -22.72
N LEU A 144 0.15 2.95 -21.81
CA LEU A 144 -1.30 2.99 -21.62
C LEU A 144 -1.73 4.13 -20.69
N LEU A 145 -0.84 4.59 -19.80
CA LEU A 145 -1.18 5.56 -18.75
C LEU A 145 -1.70 6.91 -19.28
N PRO A 146 -1.13 7.51 -20.34
CA PRO A 146 -1.62 8.80 -20.83
C PRO A 146 -3.11 8.77 -21.23
N GLN A 147 -3.54 7.66 -21.81
CA GLN A 147 -4.94 7.48 -22.21
C GLN A 147 -5.83 7.05 -21.03
N ALA A 148 -5.28 6.26 -20.08
CA ALA A 148 -6.05 5.70 -18.97
C ALA A 148 -6.30 6.71 -17.84
N VAL A 149 -5.29 7.49 -17.44
CA VAL A 149 -5.36 8.39 -16.27
C VAL A 149 -4.97 9.84 -16.59
N GLY A 150 -4.55 10.13 -17.82
CA GLY A 150 -4.07 11.45 -18.23
C GLY A 150 -2.76 11.85 -17.55
N MET A 151 -2.24 13.04 -17.88
CA MET A 151 -0.95 13.51 -17.37
C MET A 151 -0.96 13.79 -15.86
N ASN A 152 -2.05 14.34 -15.33
CA ASN A 152 -2.17 14.61 -13.89
C ASN A 152 -2.15 13.30 -13.08
N GLY A 153 -2.90 12.27 -13.52
CA GLY A 153 -2.88 10.96 -12.89
C GLY A 153 -1.49 10.31 -12.94
N ILE A 154 -0.75 10.46 -14.07
CA ILE A 154 0.63 9.97 -14.17
C ILE A 154 1.52 10.65 -13.12
N TRP A 155 1.45 11.98 -12.98
CA TRP A 155 2.24 12.69 -11.98
C TRP A 155 1.91 12.25 -10.56
N LEU A 156 0.64 12.02 -10.23
CA LEU A 156 0.22 11.51 -8.92
C LEU A 156 0.74 10.09 -8.69
N LEU A 157 0.59 9.18 -9.65
CA LEU A 157 1.09 7.81 -9.55
C LEU A 157 2.61 7.75 -9.38
N VAL A 158 3.35 8.52 -10.20
CA VAL A 158 4.82 8.54 -10.14
C VAL A 158 5.30 9.17 -8.84
N SER A 159 4.73 10.30 -8.41
CA SER A 159 5.14 10.96 -7.17
C SER A 159 4.81 10.12 -5.93
N GLY A 160 3.67 9.43 -5.92
CA GLY A 160 3.32 8.48 -4.87
C GLY A 160 4.28 7.28 -4.82
N GLY A 161 4.59 6.68 -5.98
CA GLY A 161 5.58 5.61 -6.10
C GLY A 161 6.99 6.04 -5.66
N LEU A 162 7.39 7.28 -5.98
CA LEU A 162 8.65 7.85 -5.50
C LEU A 162 8.62 8.06 -3.98
N ALA A 163 7.51 8.55 -3.42
CA ALA A 163 7.37 8.72 -1.97
C ALA A 163 7.56 7.38 -1.24
N TYR A 164 6.91 6.31 -1.68
CA TYR A 164 7.11 4.98 -1.12
C TYR A 164 8.54 4.49 -1.28
N THR A 165 9.16 4.70 -2.44
CA THR A 165 10.55 4.28 -2.72
C THR A 165 11.54 5.02 -1.82
N ILE A 166 11.38 6.34 -1.65
CA ILE A 166 12.18 7.14 -0.71
C ILE A 166 11.96 6.63 0.72
N GLY A 167 10.72 6.30 1.08
CA GLY A 167 10.39 5.69 2.37
C GLY A 167 11.21 4.43 2.65
N VAL A 168 11.41 3.55 1.65
CA VAL A 168 12.22 2.32 1.81
C VAL A 168 13.66 2.63 2.23
N ILE A 169 14.25 3.75 1.79
CA ILE A 169 15.60 4.16 2.20
C ILE A 169 15.65 4.36 3.72
N PHE A 170 14.65 5.04 4.28
CA PHE A 170 14.55 5.26 5.73
C PHE A 170 14.27 3.95 6.48
N TYR A 171 13.46 3.07 5.92
CA TYR A 171 13.26 1.74 6.48
C TYR A 171 14.55 0.92 6.57
N VAL A 172 15.41 0.94 5.55
CA VAL A 172 16.70 0.24 5.57
C VAL A 172 17.65 0.84 6.63
N LEU A 173 17.56 2.15 6.86
CA LEU A 173 18.41 2.86 7.80
C LEU A 173 17.93 2.79 9.26
N GLN A 174 16.72 2.28 9.53
CA GLN A 174 16.07 2.31 10.84
C GLN A 174 16.88 1.67 11.98
N ASN A 175 17.67 0.63 11.67
CA ASN A 175 18.50 -0.06 12.66
C ASN A 175 19.83 0.68 12.95
N LYS A 176 20.19 1.69 12.14
CA LYS A 176 21.46 2.44 12.25
C LYS A 176 21.26 3.85 12.79
N ILE A 177 20.15 4.48 12.46
CA ILE A 177 19.88 5.88 12.77
C ILE A 177 18.52 6.00 13.46
N LYS A 178 18.49 6.70 14.58
CA LYS A 178 17.27 6.92 15.36
C LYS A 178 16.23 7.71 14.56
N TYR A 179 14.96 7.42 14.76
CA TYR A 179 13.79 8.05 14.11
C TYR A 179 13.61 7.74 12.62
N MET A 180 14.48 6.96 11.99
CA MET A 180 14.31 6.62 10.56
C MET A 180 13.01 5.85 10.30
N HIS A 181 12.59 4.99 11.21
CA HIS A 181 11.32 4.28 11.12
C HIS A 181 10.11 5.24 11.15
N SER A 182 10.16 6.27 11.99
CA SER A 182 9.11 7.29 12.05
C SER A 182 9.05 8.13 10.76
N ILE A 183 10.20 8.45 10.18
CA ILE A 183 10.28 9.15 8.89
C ILE A 183 9.73 8.27 7.77
N TRP A 184 10.01 6.97 7.80
CA TRP A 184 9.41 6.02 6.86
C TRP A 184 7.88 6.03 6.92
N HIS A 185 7.27 6.03 8.12
CA HIS A 185 5.82 6.14 8.30
C HIS A 185 5.23 7.39 7.64
N LEU A 186 5.93 8.54 7.75
CA LEU A 186 5.48 9.77 7.09
C LEU A 186 5.50 9.65 5.56
N TRP A 187 6.54 9.01 4.99
CA TRP A 187 6.62 8.79 3.55
C TRP A 187 5.53 7.83 3.05
N ILE A 188 5.15 6.82 3.86
CA ILE A 188 4.01 5.95 3.53
C ILE A 188 2.70 6.75 3.50
N LEU A 189 2.47 7.65 4.47
CA LEU A 189 1.31 8.55 4.45
C LEU A 189 1.29 9.44 3.21
N VAL A 190 2.40 10.09 2.88
CA VAL A 190 2.52 10.94 1.68
C VAL A 190 2.22 10.13 0.42
N GLY A 191 2.76 8.92 0.28
CA GLY A 191 2.48 8.04 -0.84
C GLY A 191 1.00 7.68 -0.95
N SER A 192 0.34 7.36 0.18
CA SER A 192 -1.09 7.04 0.22
C SER A 192 -1.96 8.24 -0.16
N ILE A 193 -1.61 9.46 0.30
CA ILE A 193 -2.33 10.68 -0.08
C ILE A 193 -2.23 10.92 -1.59
N LEU A 194 -1.02 10.83 -2.16
CA LEU A 194 -0.79 11.06 -3.59
C LEU A 194 -1.50 10.04 -4.48
N HIS A 195 -1.64 8.79 -4.02
CA HIS A 195 -2.35 7.75 -4.76
C HIS A 195 -3.86 7.81 -4.58
N PHE A 196 -4.35 8.50 -3.53
CA PHE A 196 -5.78 8.72 -3.34
C PHE A 196 -6.32 9.86 -4.21
N LEU A 197 -5.53 10.91 -4.43
CA LEU A 197 -5.88 12.09 -5.26
C LEU A 197 -5.92 11.75 -6.75
#